data_8b488506df08d7cf55d2043e604c409b
#
_entry.id   8b488506df08d7cf55d2043e604c409b
#
_cell.length_a   1.000
_cell.length_b   1.000
_cell.length_c   1.000
_cell.angle_alpha   90.00
_cell.angle_beta   90.00
_cell.angle_gamma   90.00
#
_symmetry.space_group_name_H-M   'P 1'
#
loop_
_entity.id
_entity.type
_entity.pdbx_description
1 polymer ?
#
loop_
_entity_poly.entity_id
_entity_poly.type
_entity_poly.pdbx_seq_one_letter_code
_entity_poly.pdbx_strand_id
1 'polypeptide(L)'
;MSILDNIGDNLDKQFENHAYLPQKLDLEDLDKGIFDFIKSFNISVSDETGNSRAVPIIFNSQELWAERRMNWKSMRSEYGEELTRPFFVLSRIAVKRGTSPLKRTVPVKKKFSWLKVPAFDGTLKGYFLYKIPQPTYVDIQYELVFVTAYVEDVNDTYETIIRDAYSDCQGYMNINGYPIASVIEDPTETRQEDIDTEKIYEINFPITVHGKLVDPTKFEKVNTITKIQVKISEKKSDS
;
A
#
# COMPACT_ATOMS: atom_id res chain seq x y z
N MET A 1 -21.98 -33.80 -19.81
CA MET A 1 -21.02 -33.17 -18.85
C MET A 1 -19.88 -34.15 -18.65
N SER A 2 -18.69 -33.81 -19.09
CA SER A 2 -17.53 -34.71 -19.08
C SER A 2 -16.95 -34.77 -17.66
N ILE A 3 -16.38 -35.93 -17.28
CA ILE A 3 -15.63 -36.07 -15.99
C ILE A 3 -14.51 -35.04 -15.89
N LEU A 4 -14.00 -34.56 -17.02
CA LEU A 4 -12.97 -33.51 -17.10
C LEU A 4 -13.47 -32.12 -16.68
N ASP A 5 -14.76 -31.82 -16.93
CA ASP A 5 -15.36 -30.53 -16.53
C ASP A 5 -15.52 -30.45 -14.99
N ASN A 6 -15.92 -31.57 -14.36
CA ASN A 6 -16.03 -31.66 -12.90
C ASN A 6 -14.68 -31.60 -12.17
N ILE A 7 -13.59 -32.06 -12.79
CA ILE A 7 -12.25 -31.98 -12.22
C ILE A 7 -11.73 -30.52 -12.29
N GLY A 8 -12.03 -29.82 -13.40
CA GLY A 8 -11.70 -28.40 -13.56
C GLY A 8 -12.36 -27.54 -12.51
N ASP A 9 -13.66 -27.67 -12.32
CA ASP A 9 -14.46 -26.89 -11.37
C ASP A 9 -14.08 -27.14 -9.90
N ASN A 10 -13.70 -28.39 -9.55
CA ASN A 10 -13.23 -28.71 -8.20
C ASN A 10 -11.79 -28.19 -7.93
N LEU A 11 -10.95 -28.22 -8.95
CA LEU A 11 -9.62 -27.62 -8.85
C LEU A 11 -9.71 -26.10 -8.74
N ASP A 12 -10.61 -25.44 -9.47
CA ASP A 12 -10.82 -24.00 -9.39
C ASP A 12 -11.27 -23.57 -7.98
N LYS A 13 -12.15 -24.35 -7.33
CA LYS A 13 -12.59 -24.07 -5.93
C LYS A 13 -11.49 -24.27 -4.89
N GLN A 14 -10.58 -25.23 -5.09
CA GLN A 14 -9.44 -25.42 -4.18
C GLN A 14 -8.36 -24.34 -4.35
N PHE A 15 -8.29 -23.71 -5.54
CA PHE A 15 -7.33 -22.66 -5.86
C PHE A 15 -7.88 -21.25 -5.68
N GLU A 16 -9.10 -21.07 -5.21
CA GLU A 16 -9.64 -19.75 -4.82
C GLU A 16 -8.84 -19.09 -3.66
N ASN A 17 -8.08 -19.88 -2.90
CA ASN A 17 -7.06 -19.35 -1.97
C ASN A 17 -5.71 -19.16 -2.68
N HIS A 18 -5.65 -18.21 -3.54
CA HIS A 18 -4.63 -17.85 -4.52
C HIS A 18 -3.25 -17.48 -3.97
N ALA A 19 -2.59 -18.36 -3.22
CA ALA A 19 -1.23 -18.13 -2.71
C ALA A 19 -0.20 -17.82 -3.82
N TYR A 20 -0.50 -18.16 -5.07
CA TYR A 20 0.40 -17.99 -6.21
C TYR A 20 0.04 -16.82 -7.14
N LEU A 21 -1.16 -16.29 -7.04
CA LEU A 21 -1.57 -15.15 -7.85
C LEU A 21 -1.29 -13.84 -7.11
N PRO A 22 -0.96 -12.77 -7.83
CA PRO A 22 -0.81 -11.45 -7.24
C PRO A 22 -2.10 -11.04 -6.51
N GLN A 23 -1.96 -10.60 -5.27
CA GLN A 23 -3.09 -10.13 -4.49
C GLN A 23 -3.63 -8.80 -5.02
N LYS A 24 -4.89 -8.52 -4.73
CA LYS A 24 -5.47 -7.21 -4.98
C LYS A 24 -4.69 -6.13 -4.25
N LEU A 25 -4.48 -5.02 -4.93
CA LEU A 25 -3.92 -3.82 -4.32
C LEU A 25 -4.62 -2.60 -4.91
N ASP A 26 -5.37 -1.90 -4.11
CA ASP A 26 -6.09 -0.68 -4.48
C ASP A 26 -5.61 0.55 -3.70
N LEU A 27 -6.27 1.68 -3.90
CA LEU A 27 -5.91 2.94 -3.24
C LEU A 27 -6.17 2.90 -1.74
N GLU A 28 -7.21 2.19 -1.31
CA GLU A 28 -7.56 2.04 0.10
C GLU A 28 -6.49 1.23 0.85
N ASP A 29 -5.98 0.15 0.21
CA ASP A 29 -4.87 -0.63 0.77
C ASP A 29 -3.60 0.23 0.93
N LEU A 30 -3.34 1.14 -0.04
CA LEU A 30 -2.19 2.05 0.02
C LEU A 30 -2.38 3.12 1.11
N ASP A 31 -3.58 3.68 1.26
CA ASP A 31 -3.91 4.63 2.34
C ASP A 31 -3.71 3.99 3.71
N LYS A 32 -4.23 2.76 3.89
CA LYS A 32 -4.04 2.00 5.12
C LYS A 32 -2.58 1.65 5.36
N GLY A 33 -1.87 1.25 4.31
CA GLY A 33 -0.46 0.88 4.41
C GLY A 33 0.42 2.03 4.88
N ILE A 34 0.24 3.26 4.36
CA ILE A 34 1.00 4.43 4.82
C ILE A 34 0.60 4.82 6.26
N PHE A 35 -0.69 4.72 6.61
CA PHE A 35 -1.15 4.98 7.96
C PHE A 35 -0.52 4.03 8.98
N ASP A 36 -0.55 2.71 8.71
CA ASP A 36 0.06 1.68 9.57
C ASP A 36 1.59 1.84 9.62
N PHE A 37 2.22 2.26 8.52
CA PHE A 37 3.66 2.52 8.47
C PHE A 37 4.05 3.68 9.40
N ILE A 38 3.34 4.81 9.34
CA ILE A 38 3.61 5.94 10.23
C ILE A 38 3.33 5.56 11.68
N LYS A 39 2.25 4.83 11.95
CA LYS A 39 1.92 4.33 13.28
C LYS A 39 3.01 3.41 13.86
N SER A 40 3.73 2.67 13.01
CA SER A 40 4.82 1.79 13.44
C SER A 40 6.04 2.51 14.01
N PHE A 41 6.19 3.82 13.78
CA PHE A 41 7.27 4.62 14.36
C PHE A 41 7.10 4.81 15.86
N ASN A 42 5.91 4.55 16.41
CA ASN A 42 5.60 4.66 17.84
C ASN A 42 6.08 5.99 18.46
N ILE A 43 5.87 7.09 17.73
CA ILE A 43 6.28 8.41 18.19
C ILE A 43 5.56 8.71 19.49
N SER A 44 6.33 9.08 20.49
CA SER A 44 5.84 9.43 21.82
C SER A 44 6.48 10.72 22.29
N VAL A 45 5.71 11.50 23.01
CA VAL A 45 6.16 12.78 23.60
C VAL A 45 6.08 12.66 25.11
N SER A 46 7.05 13.23 25.80
CA SER A 46 7.06 13.29 27.26
C SER A 46 6.20 14.45 27.73
N ASP A 47 5.30 14.20 28.68
CA ASP A 47 4.57 15.26 29.34
C ASP A 47 5.45 15.96 30.41
N GLU A 48 4.96 17.06 30.97
CA GLU A 48 5.67 17.83 32.03
C GLU A 48 5.99 16.98 33.27
N THR A 49 5.33 15.84 33.43
CA THR A 49 5.55 14.91 34.55
C THR A 49 6.56 13.81 34.22
N GLY A 50 7.09 13.79 32.99
CA GLY A 50 8.05 12.79 32.52
C GLY A 50 7.40 11.48 32.07
N ASN A 51 6.07 11.42 31.95
CA ASN A 51 5.39 10.25 31.40
C ASN A 51 5.41 10.32 29.87
N SER A 52 5.78 9.23 29.23
CA SER A 52 5.73 9.10 27.77
C SER A 52 4.31 8.78 27.31
N ARG A 53 3.79 9.61 26.41
CA ARG A 53 2.48 9.44 25.80
C ARG A 53 2.64 9.21 24.29
N ALA A 54 2.00 8.16 23.75
CA ALA A 54 1.95 7.93 22.33
C ALA A 54 1.16 9.04 21.62
N VAL A 55 1.69 9.53 20.49
CA VAL A 55 1.06 10.57 19.69
C VAL A 55 0.01 9.94 18.80
N PRO A 56 -1.28 10.30 18.93
CA PRO A 56 -2.34 9.76 18.10
C PRO A 56 -2.22 10.27 16.65
N ILE A 57 -2.64 9.41 15.70
CA ILE A 57 -2.67 9.72 14.28
C ILE A 57 -4.12 9.67 13.83
N ILE A 58 -4.54 10.66 13.05
CA ILE A 58 -5.84 10.66 12.41
C ILE A 58 -5.68 10.75 10.88
N PHE A 59 -6.48 9.98 10.15
CA PHE A 59 -6.58 10.10 8.70
C PHE A 59 -7.73 11.04 8.35
N ASN A 60 -7.45 12.11 7.60
CA ASN A 60 -8.45 13.10 7.24
C ASN A 60 -8.24 13.57 5.80
N SER A 61 -9.28 14.12 5.16
CA SER A 61 -9.07 14.83 3.91
C SER A 61 -8.48 16.21 4.18
N GLN A 62 -7.70 16.74 3.22
CA GLN A 62 -7.09 18.06 3.34
C GLN A 62 -8.15 19.16 3.57
N GLU A 63 -9.28 19.07 2.88
CA GLU A 63 -10.40 20.01 3.02
C GLU A 63 -10.99 19.99 4.43
N LEU A 64 -11.25 18.78 4.94
CA LEU A 64 -11.77 18.61 6.31
C LEU A 64 -10.76 19.07 7.37
N TRP A 65 -9.48 18.88 7.13
CA TRP A 65 -8.45 19.39 8.05
C TRP A 65 -8.45 20.91 8.05
N ALA A 66 -8.43 21.56 6.89
CA ALA A 66 -8.46 23.02 6.77
C ALA A 66 -9.69 23.64 7.46
N GLU A 67 -10.86 22.99 7.33
CA GLU A 67 -12.10 23.42 7.99
C GLU A 67 -12.06 23.21 9.50
N ARG A 68 -11.51 22.09 9.97
CA ARG A 68 -11.52 21.69 11.39
C ARG A 68 -10.32 22.18 12.18
N ARG A 69 -9.29 22.69 11.53
CA ARG A 69 -8.05 23.18 12.16
C ARG A 69 -8.34 24.16 13.30
N MET A 70 -9.29 25.07 13.09
CA MET A 70 -9.70 26.06 14.10
C MET A 70 -10.52 25.46 15.25
N ASN A 71 -11.14 24.31 15.02
CA ASN A 71 -11.98 23.63 16.02
C ASN A 71 -11.52 22.18 16.25
N TRP A 72 -10.20 21.96 16.32
CA TRP A 72 -9.60 20.64 16.47
C TRP A 72 -10.05 19.92 17.75
N LYS A 73 -10.41 20.65 18.83
CA LYS A 73 -10.95 20.10 20.08
C LYS A 73 -12.25 19.30 19.88
N SER A 74 -12.97 19.54 18.79
CA SER A 74 -14.16 18.76 18.42
C SER A 74 -13.84 17.45 17.71
N MET A 75 -12.58 17.24 17.30
CA MET A 75 -12.16 16.01 16.63
C MET A 75 -11.94 14.90 17.65
N ARG A 76 -12.16 13.68 17.23
CA ARG A 76 -11.95 12.49 18.04
C ARG A 76 -10.86 11.62 17.44
N SER A 77 -10.11 10.97 18.31
CA SER A 77 -9.12 9.96 17.91
C SER A 77 -9.82 8.74 17.27
N GLU A 78 -9.04 7.85 16.69
CA GLU A 78 -9.51 6.55 16.17
C GLU A 78 -10.33 5.75 17.20
N TYR A 79 -10.06 5.96 18.49
CA TYR A 79 -10.76 5.29 19.60
C TYR A 79 -11.96 6.08 20.14
N GLY A 80 -12.33 7.19 19.50
CA GLY A 80 -13.48 8.03 19.91
C GLY A 80 -13.20 8.96 21.08
N GLU A 81 -11.97 9.03 21.56
CA GLU A 81 -11.54 9.96 22.61
C GLU A 81 -11.35 11.38 22.05
N GLU A 82 -11.49 12.40 22.90
CA GLU A 82 -11.21 13.76 22.52
C GLU A 82 -9.73 13.91 22.13
N LEU A 83 -9.49 14.55 20.98
CA LEU A 83 -8.15 14.76 20.48
C LEU A 83 -7.43 15.78 21.35
N THR A 84 -6.30 15.39 21.93
CA THR A 84 -5.44 16.28 22.72
C THR A 84 -4.08 16.41 22.03
N ARG A 85 -3.50 17.59 22.03
CA ARG A 85 -2.13 17.81 21.50
C ARG A 85 -1.10 17.07 22.35
N PRO A 86 -0.01 16.55 21.74
CA PRO A 86 0.29 16.52 20.32
C PRO A 86 -0.47 15.42 19.56
N PHE A 87 -0.65 15.61 18.25
CA PHE A 87 -1.25 14.62 17.35
C PHE A 87 -0.76 14.78 15.90
N PHE A 88 -0.93 13.72 15.11
CA PHE A 88 -0.69 13.75 13.66
C PHE A 88 -2.00 13.76 12.87
N VAL A 89 -1.96 14.47 11.75
CA VAL A 89 -3.01 14.42 10.72
C VAL A 89 -2.37 13.94 9.43
N LEU A 90 -2.81 12.78 8.94
CA LEU A 90 -2.41 12.27 7.64
C LEU A 90 -3.50 12.58 6.62
N SER A 91 -3.14 13.24 5.55
CA SER A 91 -4.08 13.61 4.47
C SER A 91 -3.54 13.17 3.12
N ARG A 92 -4.42 12.62 2.26
CA ARG A 92 -4.09 12.36 0.87
C ARG A 92 -4.37 13.60 0.03
N ILE A 93 -3.31 14.14 -0.61
CA ILE A 93 -3.38 15.39 -1.40
C ILE A 93 -3.75 15.10 -2.85
N ALA A 94 -3.03 14.17 -3.48
CA ALA A 94 -3.21 13.88 -4.89
C ALA A 94 -2.84 12.45 -5.24
N VAL A 95 -3.47 11.93 -6.29
CA VAL A 95 -3.09 10.68 -6.94
C VAL A 95 -2.67 11.01 -8.37
N LYS A 96 -1.42 10.78 -8.71
CA LYS A 96 -0.87 11.00 -10.03
C LYS A 96 -0.57 9.67 -10.71
N ARG A 97 -0.61 9.64 -12.02
CA ARG A 97 -0.17 8.46 -12.76
C ARG A 97 1.33 8.33 -12.60
N GLY A 98 1.76 7.30 -11.89
CA GLY A 98 3.16 6.99 -11.68
C GLY A 98 3.82 6.45 -12.93
N THR A 99 5.13 6.59 -13.00
CA THR A 99 5.94 6.03 -14.07
C THR A 99 6.65 4.80 -13.53
N SER A 100 6.44 3.62 -14.13
CA SER A 100 7.26 2.46 -13.80
C SER A 100 8.74 2.81 -13.95
N PRO A 101 9.59 2.49 -12.94
CA PRO A 101 11.04 2.72 -13.05
C PRO A 101 11.65 2.12 -14.32
N LEU A 102 11.08 1.00 -14.80
CA LEU A 102 11.50 0.34 -16.04
C LEU A 102 11.04 1.08 -17.30
N LYS A 103 10.02 1.92 -17.25
CA LYS A 103 9.54 2.66 -18.42
C LYS A 103 10.44 3.84 -18.81
N ARG A 104 11.29 4.32 -17.92
CA ARG A 104 12.22 5.41 -18.23
C ARG A 104 13.32 4.99 -19.21
N THR A 105 13.64 3.70 -19.24
CA THR A 105 14.79 3.18 -19.99
C THR A 105 14.41 2.30 -21.18
N VAL A 106 13.30 1.57 -21.11
CA VAL A 106 12.87 0.66 -22.17
C VAL A 106 11.37 0.73 -22.37
N PRO A 107 10.87 1.05 -23.59
CA PRO A 107 9.45 0.98 -23.86
C PRO A 107 8.98 -0.46 -23.77
N VAL A 108 8.26 -0.79 -22.70
CA VAL A 108 7.69 -2.13 -22.50
C VAL A 108 6.56 -2.33 -23.51
N LYS A 109 6.82 -3.08 -24.57
CA LYS A 109 5.83 -3.39 -25.62
C LYS A 109 4.75 -4.37 -25.14
N LYS A 110 5.01 -5.16 -24.10
CA LYS A 110 4.08 -6.17 -23.60
C LYS A 110 3.13 -5.55 -22.58
N LYS A 111 1.83 -5.58 -22.87
CA LYS A 111 0.78 -5.10 -21.95
C LYS A 111 0.40 -6.12 -20.86
N PHE A 112 0.98 -7.31 -20.88
CA PHE A 112 0.69 -8.40 -19.95
C PHE A 112 1.93 -9.27 -19.72
N SER A 113 1.93 -9.99 -18.62
CA SER A 113 2.88 -11.05 -18.29
C SER A 113 2.18 -12.39 -18.18
N TRP A 114 2.95 -13.47 -18.31
CA TRP A 114 2.46 -14.84 -18.16
C TRP A 114 2.93 -15.41 -16.84
N LEU A 115 2.01 -15.92 -16.04
CA LEU A 115 2.30 -16.60 -14.78
C LEU A 115 1.89 -18.06 -14.87
N LYS A 116 2.79 -18.97 -14.54
CA LYS A 116 2.51 -20.41 -14.41
C LYS A 116 2.18 -20.71 -12.96
N VAL A 117 0.96 -21.17 -12.72
CA VAL A 117 0.51 -21.60 -11.41
C VAL A 117 0.42 -23.12 -11.38
N PRO A 118 1.11 -23.81 -10.45
CA PRO A 118 1.08 -25.26 -10.39
C PRO A 118 -0.31 -25.76 -9.96
N ALA A 119 -0.78 -26.81 -10.60
CA ALA A 119 -2.02 -27.50 -10.27
C ALA A 119 -1.70 -28.76 -9.45
N PHE A 120 -2.16 -28.80 -8.20
CA PHE A 120 -1.99 -29.94 -7.32
C PHE A 120 -3.33 -30.63 -7.04
N ASP A 121 -3.27 -31.97 -6.93
CA ASP A 121 -4.33 -32.80 -6.39
C ASP A 121 -3.62 -33.93 -5.61
N GLY A 122 -3.01 -33.53 -4.48
CA GLY A 122 -2.06 -34.39 -3.77
C GLY A 122 -0.69 -34.57 -4.46
N THR A 123 -0.68 -34.53 -5.81
CA THR A 123 0.53 -34.56 -6.65
C THR A 123 0.46 -33.49 -7.72
N LEU A 124 1.61 -33.04 -8.22
CA LEU A 124 1.67 -32.07 -9.31
C LEU A 124 1.06 -32.67 -10.59
N LYS A 125 -0.11 -32.20 -11.02
CA LYS A 125 -0.79 -32.65 -12.25
C LYS A 125 -0.50 -31.81 -13.49
N GLY A 126 0.01 -30.59 -13.28
CA GLY A 126 0.31 -29.69 -14.40
C GLY A 126 0.41 -28.24 -13.96
N TYR A 127 0.16 -27.34 -14.90
CA TYR A 127 0.22 -25.89 -14.65
C TYR A 127 -0.96 -25.20 -15.30
N PHE A 128 -1.55 -24.24 -14.60
CA PHE A 128 -2.41 -23.26 -15.23
C PHE A 128 -1.56 -22.08 -15.71
N LEU A 129 -1.91 -21.55 -16.86
CA LEU A 129 -1.26 -20.35 -17.40
C LEU A 129 -2.21 -19.16 -17.26
N TYR A 130 -1.79 -18.17 -16.52
CA TYR A 130 -2.53 -16.92 -16.38
C TYR A 130 -1.88 -15.82 -17.18
N LYS A 131 -2.70 -15.06 -17.88
CA LYS A 131 -2.32 -13.80 -18.52
C LYS A 131 -2.67 -12.67 -17.58
N ILE A 132 -1.66 -12.01 -17.03
CA ILE A 132 -1.78 -10.97 -16.02
C ILE A 132 -1.48 -9.63 -16.68
N PRO A 133 -2.41 -8.67 -16.67
CA PRO A 133 -2.13 -7.33 -17.15
C PRO A 133 -1.04 -6.65 -16.30
N GLN A 134 -0.29 -5.75 -16.89
CA GLN A 134 0.68 -4.98 -16.14
C GLN A 134 -0.05 -4.11 -15.10
N PRO A 135 0.48 -3.99 -13.87
CA PRO A 135 -0.09 -3.12 -12.86
C PRO A 135 -0.08 -1.66 -13.32
N THR A 136 -1.04 -0.90 -12.87
CA THR A 136 -1.04 0.54 -13.06
C THR A 136 -0.23 1.20 -11.95
N TYR A 137 0.87 1.86 -12.30
CA TYR A 137 1.68 2.59 -11.33
C TYR A 137 1.06 3.94 -11.01
N VAL A 138 1.07 4.28 -9.73
CA VAL A 138 0.53 5.54 -9.18
C VAL A 138 1.53 6.14 -8.21
N ASP A 139 1.66 7.45 -8.26
CA ASP A 139 2.39 8.24 -7.26
C ASP A 139 1.34 8.98 -6.43
N ILE A 140 1.27 8.65 -5.15
CA ILE A 140 0.28 9.23 -4.24
C ILE A 140 1.01 10.20 -3.33
N GLN A 141 0.53 11.43 -3.31
CA GLN A 141 1.05 12.47 -2.45
C GLN A 141 0.21 12.54 -1.17
N TYR A 142 0.89 12.42 -0.07
CA TYR A 142 0.34 12.59 1.27
C TYR A 142 1.00 13.77 1.97
N GLU A 143 0.31 14.31 2.92
CA GLU A 143 0.77 15.32 3.83
C GLU A 143 0.58 14.80 5.25
N LEU A 144 1.65 14.73 6.02
CA LEU A 144 1.63 14.36 7.43
C LEU A 144 1.91 15.62 8.24
N VAL A 145 0.89 16.15 8.91
CA VAL A 145 1.00 17.35 9.74
C VAL A 145 1.09 16.93 11.20
N PHE A 146 2.14 17.36 11.87
CA PHE A 146 2.29 17.25 13.32
C PHE A 146 1.87 18.55 13.99
N VAL A 147 1.01 18.45 14.98
CA VAL A 147 0.44 19.60 15.70
C VAL A 147 0.74 19.47 17.18
N THR A 148 1.42 20.48 17.75
CA THR A 148 1.79 20.50 19.17
C THR A 148 1.66 21.89 19.77
N ALA A 149 1.82 22.00 21.10
CA ALA A 149 1.90 23.24 21.85
C ALA A 149 3.36 23.67 22.13
N TYR A 150 4.35 22.80 21.90
CA TYR A 150 5.73 22.99 22.29
C TYR A 150 6.68 22.83 21.10
N VAL A 151 7.66 23.73 20.99
CA VAL A 151 8.70 23.67 19.92
C VAL A 151 9.62 22.47 20.10
N GLU A 152 9.87 22.08 21.33
CA GLU A 152 10.71 20.93 21.68
C GLU A 152 10.15 19.65 21.07
N ASP A 153 8.82 19.44 21.13
CA ASP A 153 8.13 18.30 20.53
C ASP A 153 8.30 18.27 19.01
N VAL A 154 8.32 19.46 18.37
CA VAL A 154 8.55 19.57 16.92
C VAL A 154 9.94 19.06 16.56
N ASN A 155 10.97 19.50 17.31
CA ASN A 155 12.35 19.12 17.05
C ASN A 155 12.56 17.61 17.26
N ASP A 156 12.07 17.07 18.37
CA ASP A 156 12.20 15.64 18.71
C ASP A 156 11.47 14.77 17.67
N THR A 157 10.28 15.18 17.25
CA THR A 157 9.50 14.48 16.22
C THR A 157 10.19 14.55 14.86
N TYR A 158 10.70 15.72 14.49
CA TYR A 158 11.47 15.91 13.26
C TYR A 158 12.67 14.97 13.20
N GLU A 159 13.50 14.98 14.27
CA GLU A 159 14.67 14.13 14.35
C GLU A 159 14.29 12.64 14.27
N THR A 160 13.24 12.21 14.96
CA THR A 160 12.79 10.83 14.96
C THR A 160 12.34 10.39 13.57
N ILE A 161 11.52 11.19 12.89
CA ILE A 161 11.03 10.85 11.56
C ILE A 161 12.18 10.80 10.55
N ILE A 162 13.04 11.78 10.51
CA ILE A 162 14.12 11.86 9.51
C ILE A 162 15.22 10.85 9.80
N ARG A 163 15.61 10.67 11.05
CA ARG A 163 16.70 9.77 11.41
C ARG A 163 16.31 8.30 11.38
N ASP A 164 15.16 7.97 11.95
CA ASP A 164 14.80 6.59 12.23
C ASP A 164 13.89 5.98 11.16
N ALA A 165 12.97 6.77 10.62
CA ALA A 165 11.97 6.28 9.67
C ALA A 165 12.37 6.48 8.21
N TYR A 166 13.05 7.57 7.90
CA TYR A 166 13.43 7.97 6.54
C TYR A 166 14.92 8.31 6.46
N SER A 167 15.79 7.43 7.00
CA SER A 167 17.24 7.70 7.12
C SER A 167 17.92 8.15 5.82
N ASP A 168 17.43 7.68 4.66
CA ASP A 168 17.92 8.09 3.33
C ASP A 168 16.80 8.80 2.52
N CYS A 169 15.93 9.55 3.18
CA CYS A 169 14.71 10.13 2.60
C CYS A 169 13.76 9.09 2.00
N GLN A 170 13.97 7.79 2.26
CA GLN A 170 13.18 6.69 1.71
C GLN A 170 12.70 5.76 2.83
N GLY A 171 11.42 5.42 2.77
CA GLY A 171 10.80 4.41 3.61
C GLY A 171 10.26 3.26 2.75
N TYR A 172 10.24 2.05 3.31
CA TYR A 172 9.69 0.88 2.64
C TYR A 172 8.62 0.23 3.52
N MET A 173 7.47 -0.02 2.93
CA MET A 173 6.36 -0.71 3.57
C MET A 173 5.95 -1.93 2.76
N ASN A 174 5.49 -2.98 3.43
CA ASN A 174 4.95 -4.17 2.78
C ASN A 174 3.42 -4.14 2.85
N ILE A 175 2.78 -3.96 1.71
CA ILE A 175 1.32 -3.91 1.61
C ILE A 175 0.86 -5.09 0.75
N ASN A 176 0.09 -6.02 1.34
CA ASN A 176 -0.41 -7.22 0.67
C ASN A 176 0.70 -8.02 -0.06
N GLY A 177 1.90 -8.11 0.56
CA GLY A 177 3.06 -8.80 -0.03
C GLY A 177 3.81 -8.00 -1.10
N TYR A 178 3.46 -6.73 -1.31
CA TYR A 178 4.18 -5.85 -2.23
C TYR A 178 5.08 -4.88 -1.48
N PRO A 179 6.37 -4.83 -1.80
CA PRO A 179 7.23 -3.78 -1.30
C PRO A 179 6.88 -2.46 -2.00
N ILE A 180 6.43 -1.49 -1.23
CA ILE A 180 6.06 -0.15 -1.69
C ILE A 180 7.06 0.84 -1.10
N ALA A 181 7.63 1.67 -1.95
CA ALA A 181 8.55 2.71 -1.52
C ALA A 181 7.78 4.01 -1.26
N SER A 182 8.19 4.73 -0.22
CA SER A 182 7.78 6.10 0.05
C SER A 182 9.00 7.00 0.16
N VAL A 183 8.84 8.24 -0.24
CA VAL A 183 9.89 9.25 -0.17
C VAL A 183 9.33 10.42 0.62
N ILE A 184 10.09 10.89 1.59
CA ILE A 184 9.78 12.12 2.31
C ILE A 184 10.52 13.27 1.62
N GLU A 185 9.82 14.37 1.39
CA GLU A 185 10.39 15.61 0.89
C GLU A 185 10.78 16.51 2.07
N ASP A 186 11.46 17.61 1.81
CA ASP A 186 11.89 18.54 2.87
C ASP A 186 10.68 19.05 3.66
N PRO A 187 10.66 18.85 4.97
CA PRO A 187 9.57 19.33 5.81
C PRO A 187 9.48 20.85 5.82
N THR A 188 8.26 21.34 5.90
CA THR A 188 7.98 22.76 6.01
C THR A 188 7.42 23.06 7.39
N GLU A 189 8.11 23.90 8.14
CA GLU A 189 7.57 24.45 9.36
C GLU A 189 6.46 25.45 9.00
N THR A 190 5.26 25.17 9.45
CA THR A 190 4.14 26.09 9.33
C THR A 190 4.09 26.91 10.61
N ARG A 191 3.90 28.20 10.44
CA ARG A 191 3.96 29.24 11.46
C ARG A 191 3.28 28.90 12.78
N GLN A 192 3.89 29.42 13.86
CA GLN A 192 3.21 29.69 15.12
C GLN A 192 1.97 30.57 14.85
N GLU A 193 0.79 30.02 15.09
CA GLU A 193 -0.46 30.75 15.09
C GLU A 193 -0.99 30.85 16.51
N ASP A 194 -1.37 32.06 16.94
CA ASP A 194 -2.06 32.28 18.21
C ASP A 194 -3.57 32.13 17.95
N ILE A 195 -4.12 30.95 18.28
CA ILE A 195 -5.55 30.70 18.22
C ILE A 195 -6.09 30.71 19.65
N ASP A 196 -7.01 31.63 19.95
CA ASP A 196 -7.63 31.76 21.27
C ASP A 196 -6.63 31.83 22.46
N THR A 197 -5.52 32.57 22.29
CA THR A 197 -4.43 32.68 23.29
C THR A 197 -3.53 31.45 23.46
N GLU A 198 -3.77 30.37 22.74
CA GLU A 198 -2.92 29.18 22.74
C GLU A 198 -1.96 29.21 21.56
N LYS A 199 -0.67 28.97 21.79
CA LYS A 199 0.33 28.79 20.73
C LYS A 199 0.18 27.42 20.11
N ILE A 200 0.21 27.38 18.79
CA ILE A 200 0.15 26.15 18.01
C ILE A 200 1.38 26.12 17.11
N TYR A 201 2.13 25.04 17.18
CA TYR A 201 3.23 24.73 16.29
C TYR A 201 2.84 23.61 15.37
N GLU A 202 3.10 23.78 14.09
CA GLU A 202 2.83 22.79 13.08
C GLU A 202 4.07 22.55 12.22
N ILE A 203 4.35 21.29 11.96
CA ILE A 203 5.34 20.89 10.96
C ILE A 203 4.67 19.93 9.97
N ASN A 204 4.91 20.18 8.70
CA ASN A 204 4.36 19.42 7.61
C ASN A 204 5.45 18.58 6.94
N PHE A 205 5.20 17.28 6.82
CA PHE A 205 6.05 16.30 6.15
C PHE A 205 5.36 15.86 4.86
N PRO A 206 5.77 16.37 3.69
CA PRO A 206 5.25 15.88 2.44
C PRO A 206 5.82 14.48 2.14
N ILE A 207 4.94 13.52 1.83
CA ILE A 207 5.33 12.13 1.57
C ILE A 207 4.78 11.71 0.21
N THR A 208 5.64 11.17 -0.64
CA THR A 208 5.23 10.58 -1.92
C THR A 208 5.36 9.06 -1.86
N VAL A 209 4.26 8.34 -2.04
CA VAL A 209 4.20 6.87 -2.08
C VAL A 209 4.17 6.39 -3.52
N HIS A 210 5.15 5.57 -3.91
CA HIS A 210 5.25 4.97 -5.24
C HIS A 210 4.52 3.63 -5.29
N GLY A 211 3.22 3.68 -5.50
CA GLY A 211 2.33 2.53 -5.47
C GLY A 211 2.10 1.90 -6.85
N LYS A 212 1.42 0.77 -6.82
CA LYS A 212 0.87 0.11 -8.00
C LYS A 212 -0.53 -0.41 -7.69
N LEU A 213 -1.41 -0.39 -8.67
CA LEU A 213 -2.76 -0.95 -8.55
C LEU A 213 -2.80 -2.28 -9.27
N VAL A 214 -3.31 -3.31 -8.59
CA VAL A 214 -3.45 -4.68 -9.08
C VAL A 214 -4.91 -5.10 -8.95
N ASP A 215 -5.50 -5.50 -10.07
CA ASP A 215 -6.89 -5.94 -10.14
C ASP A 215 -6.95 -7.40 -10.60
N PRO A 216 -7.16 -8.36 -9.68
CA PRO A 216 -7.22 -9.77 -10.00
C PRO A 216 -8.39 -10.15 -10.91
N THR A 217 -9.45 -9.34 -10.97
CA THR A 217 -10.61 -9.61 -11.84
C THR A 217 -10.26 -9.54 -13.33
N LYS A 218 -9.13 -8.92 -13.67
CA LYS A 218 -8.60 -8.80 -15.04
C LYS A 218 -7.63 -9.91 -15.41
N PHE A 219 -7.42 -10.90 -14.54
CA PHE A 219 -6.56 -12.03 -14.83
C PHE A 219 -7.31 -13.03 -15.70
N GLU A 220 -6.73 -13.37 -16.85
CA GLU A 220 -7.30 -14.33 -17.79
C GLU A 220 -6.61 -15.68 -17.63
N LYS A 221 -7.38 -16.72 -17.25
CA LYS A 221 -6.89 -18.10 -17.25
C LYS A 221 -6.88 -18.62 -18.70
N VAL A 222 -5.73 -19.10 -19.14
CA VAL A 222 -5.57 -19.65 -20.47
C VAL A 222 -5.45 -21.17 -20.38
N ASN A 223 -6.29 -21.87 -21.10
CA ASN A 223 -6.24 -23.32 -21.18
C ASN A 223 -4.93 -23.75 -21.86
N THR A 224 -4.11 -24.50 -21.13
CA THR A 224 -2.87 -25.07 -21.65
C THR A 224 -3.08 -26.53 -22.03
N ILE A 225 -2.55 -26.95 -23.17
CA ILE A 225 -2.50 -28.36 -23.54
C ILE A 225 -1.44 -29.01 -22.63
N THR A 226 -1.89 -29.71 -21.57
CA THR A 226 -1.02 -30.35 -20.61
C THR A 226 -0.54 -31.73 -21.01
N LYS A 227 -1.18 -32.38 -21.99
CA LYS A 227 -0.81 -33.71 -22.44
C LYS A 227 -1.21 -33.92 -23.92
N ILE A 228 -0.24 -34.20 -24.77
CA ILE A 228 -0.46 -34.68 -26.14
C ILE A 228 -0.33 -36.20 -26.09
N GLN A 229 -1.41 -36.94 -26.30
CA GLN A 229 -1.34 -38.37 -26.54
C GLN A 229 -1.24 -38.59 -28.04
N VAL A 230 -0.08 -39.00 -28.51
CA VAL A 230 0.09 -39.47 -29.89
C VAL A 230 -0.18 -40.98 -29.91
N LYS A 231 -1.29 -41.38 -30.47
CA LYS A 231 -1.52 -42.79 -30.82
C LYS A 231 -0.85 -43.07 -32.17
N ILE A 232 0.29 -43.74 -32.11
CA ILE A 232 0.91 -44.29 -33.32
C ILE A 232 0.20 -45.61 -33.61
N SER A 233 -0.62 -45.66 -34.65
CA SER A 233 -1.15 -46.90 -35.19
C SER A 233 -0.16 -47.46 -36.21
N GLU A 234 0.49 -48.55 -35.89
CA GLU A 234 1.20 -49.33 -36.91
C GLU A 234 0.21 -49.87 -37.93
N LYS A 235 0.33 -49.46 -39.17
CA LYS A 235 -0.37 -50.07 -40.30
C LYS A 235 0.37 -51.36 -40.61
N LYS A 236 -0.21 -52.50 -40.16
CA LYS A 236 0.26 -53.81 -40.68
C LYS A 236 0.17 -53.79 -42.20
N SER A 237 1.27 -53.90 -42.85
CA SER A 237 1.32 -54.22 -44.26
C SER A 237 0.99 -55.72 -44.39
N ASP A 238 -0.22 -56.01 -44.87
CA ASP A 238 -0.50 -57.38 -45.36
C ASP A 238 0.33 -57.65 -46.61
N SER A 239 1.20 -58.66 -46.49
CA SER A 239 1.97 -59.25 -47.57
C SER A 239 1.15 -60.36 -48.19
#